data_fa6fe2947391e14ee4d416a4bd4f75ba
#
_entry.id   fa6fe2947391e14ee4d416a4bd4f75ba
#
_cell.length_a   1.000
_cell.length_b   1.000
_cell.length_c   1.000
_cell.angle_alpha   90.00
_cell.angle_beta   90.00
_cell.angle_gamma   90.00
#
_symmetry.space_group_name_H-M   'P 1'
#
loop_
_entity.id
_entity.type
_entity.pdbx_description
1 polymer ?
#
loop_
_entity_poly.entity_id
_entity_poly.type
_entity_poly.pdbx_seq_one_letter_code
_entity_poly.pdbx_strand_id
1 'polypeptide(L)' 'MEDLNAALDRSLIGDAWARLSPQHRAVVRRSCYLGWTTAQIADDLHIADDTVKSRLHHAMRAVRLTLQEMGVTGFDRNER' A
#
# COMPACT_ATOMS: atom_id res chain seq x y z
N MET A 1 -8.64 -2.19 21.42
CA MET A 1 -8.28 -1.29 20.32
C MET A 1 -7.34 -1.93 19.32
N GLU A 2 -6.25 -2.47 19.82
CA GLU A 2 -5.28 -3.04 18.90
C GLU A 2 -5.82 -4.26 18.21
N ASP A 3 -6.63 -5.03 18.89
CA ASP A 3 -7.21 -6.20 18.27
C ASP A 3 -8.11 -5.82 17.13
N LEU A 4 -8.83 -4.72 17.30
CA LEU A 4 -9.72 -4.24 16.25
C LEU A 4 -8.89 -3.79 15.06
N ASN A 5 -7.81 -3.06 15.30
CA ASN A 5 -6.95 -2.62 14.22
C ASN A 5 -6.35 -3.80 13.49
N ALA A 6 -5.92 -4.81 14.24
CA ALA A 6 -5.34 -5.99 13.61
C ALA A 6 -6.36 -6.71 12.75
N ALA A 7 -7.60 -6.80 13.23
CA ALA A 7 -8.66 -7.45 12.47
C ALA A 7 -8.97 -6.66 11.21
N LEU A 8 -9.02 -5.34 11.33
CA LEU A 8 -9.25 -4.49 10.16
C LEU A 8 -8.13 -4.66 9.15
N ASP A 9 -6.91 -4.67 9.63
CA ASP A 9 -5.77 -4.83 8.73
C ASP A 9 -5.83 -6.14 7.98
N ARG A 10 -6.09 -7.23 8.69
CA ARG A 10 -6.12 -8.52 8.02
C ARG A 10 -7.26 -8.64 7.04
N SER A 11 -8.40 -8.07 7.40
CA SER A 11 -9.60 -8.21 6.60
C SER A 11 -9.64 -7.22 5.44
N LEU A 12 -9.43 -5.95 5.76
CA LEU A 12 -9.56 -4.89 4.77
C LEU A 12 -8.32 -4.73 3.91
N ILE A 13 -7.16 -4.82 4.53
CA ILE A 13 -5.92 -4.70 3.78
C ILE A 13 -5.75 -5.89 2.86
N GLY A 14 -6.20 -7.07 3.27
CA GLY A 14 -6.17 -8.24 2.42
C GLY A 14 -6.96 -8.04 1.14
N ASP A 15 -8.14 -7.46 1.27
CA ASP A 15 -8.97 -7.20 0.10
C ASP A 15 -8.34 -6.14 -0.79
N ALA A 16 -7.84 -5.08 -0.18
CA ALA A 16 -7.19 -4.02 -0.93
C ALA A 16 -5.95 -4.57 -1.65
N TRP A 17 -5.21 -5.42 -0.95
CA TRP A 17 -4.02 -6.04 -1.50
C TRP A 17 -4.36 -6.86 -2.74
N ALA A 18 -5.45 -7.62 -2.66
CA ALA A 18 -5.85 -8.49 -3.77
C ALA A 18 -6.23 -7.69 -5.01
N ARG A 19 -6.62 -6.44 -4.83
CA ARG A 19 -6.99 -5.58 -5.95
C ARG A 19 -5.82 -4.86 -6.59
N LEU A 20 -4.66 -4.92 -5.97
CA LEU A 20 -3.48 -4.28 -6.53
C LEU A 20 -2.93 -5.13 -7.68
N SER A 21 -2.36 -4.45 -8.67
CA SER A 21 -1.66 -5.15 -9.73
C SER A 21 -0.40 -5.81 -9.15
N PRO A 22 0.13 -6.82 -9.83
CA PRO A 22 1.36 -7.44 -9.36
C PRO A 22 2.51 -6.46 -9.20
N GLN A 23 2.59 -5.45 -10.07
CA GLN A 23 3.64 -4.46 -10.01
C GLN A 23 3.51 -3.61 -8.75
N HIS A 24 2.29 -3.22 -8.43
CA HIS A 24 2.06 -2.43 -7.22
C HIS A 24 2.33 -3.26 -5.97
N ARG A 25 1.91 -4.52 -5.99
CA ARG A 25 2.17 -5.38 -4.83
C ARG A 25 3.65 -5.57 -4.59
N ALA A 26 4.42 -5.67 -5.65
CA ALA A 26 5.86 -5.88 -5.52
C ALA A 26 6.52 -4.75 -4.76
N VAL A 27 6.18 -3.50 -5.10
CA VAL A 27 6.82 -2.36 -4.44
C VAL A 27 6.29 -2.17 -3.03
N VAL A 28 4.99 -2.37 -2.81
CA VAL A 28 4.42 -2.21 -1.48
C VAL A 28 4.99 -3.25 -0.53
N ARG A 29 5.12 -4.48 -0.99
CA ARG A 29 5.66 -5.54 -0.16
C ARG A 29 7.06 -5.21 0.31
N ARG A 30 7.90 -4.75 -0.61
CA ARG A 30 9.27 -4.44 -0.24
C ARG A 30 9.36 -3.24 0.67
N SER A 31 8.52 -2.25 0.43
CA SER A 31 8.54 -1.05 1.24
C SER A 31 7.96 -1.30 2.63
N CYS A 32 6.81 -1.93 2.71
CA CYS A 32 6.08 -2.04 3.96
C CYS A 32 6.51 -3.25 4.79
N TYR A 33 6.71 -4.39 4.15
CA TYR A 33 7.09 -5.58 4.90
C TYR A 33 8.57 -5.69 5.13
N LEU A 34 9.36 -5.39 4.10
CA LEU A 34 10.80 -5.57 4.19
C LEU A 34 11.50 -4.30 4.66
N GLY A 35 10.80 -3.18 4.62
CA GLY A 35 11.40 -1.93 5.09
C GLY A 35 12.48 -1.37 4.20
N TRP A 36 12.44 -1.70 2.92
CA TRP A 36 13.47 -1.25 1.99
C TRP A 36 13.23 0.20 1.57
N THR A 37 14.31 0.87 1.25
CA THR A 37 14.23 2.20 0.65
C THR A 37 13.80 2.09 -0.80
N THR A 38 13.37 3.21 -1.39
CA THR A 38 13.01 3.20 -2.80
C THR A 38 14.21 2.84 -3.66
N ALA A 39 15.39 3.26 -3.27
CA ALA A 39 16.60 2.95 -4.02
C ALA A 39 16.86 1.43 -4.01
N GLN A 40 16.67 0.81 -2.86
CA GLN A 40 16.86 -0.64 -2.76
C GLN A 40 15.85 -1.40 -3.60
N ILE A 41 14.61 -0.93 -3.60
CA ILE A 41 13.57 -1.55 -4.40
C ILE A 41 13.86 -1.39 -5.89
N ALA A 42 14.29 -0.20 -6.27
CA ALA A 42 14.59 0.07 -7.66
C ALA A 42 15.70 -0.85 -8.16
N ASP A 43 16.71 -1.02 -7.33
CA ASP A 43 17.83 -1.89 -7.69
C ASP A 43 17.39 -3.34 -7.82
N ASP A 44 16.56 -3.80 -6.90
CA ASP A 44 16.10 -5.18 -6.90
C ASP A 44 15.20 -5.47 -8.09
N LEU A 45 14.35 -4.55 -8.45
CA LEU A 45 13.40 -4.74 -9.53
C LEU A 45 13.95 -4.26 -10.88
N HIS A 46 15.13 -3.69 -10.90
CA HIS A 46 15.76 -3.18 -12.11
C HIS A 46 14.91 -2.13 -12.80
N ILE A 47 14.41 -1.19 -12.00
CA ILE A 47 13.64 -0.07 -12.51
C ILE A 47 14.17 1.21 -11.89
N ALA A 48 13.74 2.35 -12.44
CA ALA A 48 14.18 3.63 -11.94
C ALA A 48 13.57 3.92 -10.57
N ASP A 49 14.31 4.68 -9.76
CA ASP A 49 13.85 5.08 -8.44
C ASP A 49 12.54 5.86 -8.54
N ASP A 50 12.43 6.73 -9.52
CA ASP A 50 11.20 7.49 -9.74
C ASP A 50 10.03 6.57 -10.06
N THR A 51 10.29 5.47 -10.75
CA THR A 51 9.26 4.50 -11.04
C THR A 51 8.75 3.83 -9.78
N VAL A 52 9.67 3.52 -8.86
CA VAL A 52 9.28 2.95 -7.57
C VAL A 52 8.38 3.93 -6.81
N LYS A 53 8.80 5.19 -6.76
CA LYS A 53 8.02 6.20 -6.05
C LYS A 53 6.63 6.35 -6.64
N SER A 54 6.55 6.38 -7.96
CA SER A 54 5.28 6.50 -8.66
C SER A 54 4.38 5.30 -8.37
N ARG A 55 4.94 4.10 -8.43
CA ARG A 55 4.16 2.90 -8.17
C ARG A 55 3.68 2.84 -6.74
N LEU A 56 4.52 3.25 -5.78
CA LEU A 56 4.10 3.32 -4.39
C LEU A 56 2.97 4.30 -4.21
N HIS A 57 3.09 5.48 -4.83
CA HIS A 57 2.04 6.48 -4.73
C HIS A 57 0.72 5.94 -5.26
N HIS A 58 0.75 5.33 -6.44
CA HIS A 58 -0.46 4.80 -7.04
C HIS A 58 -1.02 3.63 -6.25
N ALA A 59 -0.15 2.80 -5.72
CA ALA A 59 -0.58 1.66 -4.91
C ALA A 59 -1.28 2.12 -3.65
N MET A 60 -0.70 3.10 -2.97
CA MET A 60 -1.30 3.60 -1.74
C MET A 60 -2.61 4.30 -2.01
N ARG A 61 -2.68 4.99 -3.14
CA ARG A 61 -3.94 5.62 -3.53
C ARG A 61 -5.01 4.57 -3.81
N ALA A 62 -4.64 3.50 -4.48
CA ALA A 62 -5.59 2.42 -4.77
C ALA A 62 -6.08 1.77 -3.49
N VAL A 63 -5.17 1.53 -2.55
CA VAL A 63 -5.55 0.96 -1.26
C VAL A 63 -6.52 1.88 -0.54
N ARG A 64 -6.22 3.18 -0.54
CA ARG A 64 -7.06 4.15 0.14
C ARG A 64 -8.47 4.17 -0.47
N LEU A 65 -8.55 4.16 -1.79
CA LEU A 65 -9.84 4.17 -2.47
C LEU A 65 -10.62 2.90 -2.18
N THR A 66 -9.96 1.77 -2.17
CA THR A 66 -10.62 0.51 -1.87
C THR A 66 -11.20 0.53 -0.47
N LEU A 67 -10.44 1.03 0.49
CA LEU A 67 -10.91 1.09 1.86
C LEU A 67 -12.08 2.06 2.01
N GLN A 68 -12.07 3.15 1.26
CA GLN A 68 -13.19 4.06 1.27
C GLN A 68 -14.44 3.41 0.74
N GLU A 69 -14.32 2.63 -0.32
CA GLU A 69 -15.45 1.91 -0.89
C GLU A 69 -16.04 0.92 0.11
N MET A 70 -15.18 0.42 0.99
CA MET A 70 -15.63 -0.53 1.99
C MET A 70 -16.19 0.14 3.24
N GLY A 71 -16.24 1.45 3.24
CA GLY A 71 -16.83 2.17 4.36
C GLY A 71 -15.85 2.56 5.45
N VAL A 72 -14.56 2.39 5.20
CA VAL A 72 -13.55 2.81 6.17
C VAL A 72 -13.25 4.28 5.95
N THR A 73 -13.54 5.11 6.94
CA THR A 73 -13.46 6.55 6.76
C THR A 73 -12.33 7.22 7.52
N GLY A 74 -11.61 6.49 8.34
CA GLY A 74 -10.59 7.10 9.16
C GLY A 74 -9.41 7.67 8.40
N PHE A 75 -9.21 7.19 7.20
CA PHE A 75 -8.03 7.58 6.42
C PHE A 75 -8.07 9.00 5.93
N ASP A 76 -9.25 9.57 5.79
CA ASP A 76 -9.36 10.86 5.16
C ASP A 76 -9.40 12.00 6.12
N ARG A 77 -9.32 11.71 7.39
CA ARG A 77 -9.46 12.77 8.38
C ARG A 77 -8.33 13.77 8.31
N ASN A 78 -7.19 13.34 7.91
CA ASN A 78 -6.02 14.22 7.87
C ASN A 78 -6.07 15.21 6.77
N GLU A 79 -6.94 15.03 5.85
CA GLU A 79 -6.99 15.91 4.70
C GLU A 79 -7.76 17.16 4.94
N ARG A 80 -8.32 17.28 6.09
CA ARG A 80 -9.17 18.44 6.40
C ARG A 80 -8.41 19.64 6.82
#